data_b46eacdcd10d1508a7bf1e6d07497061
#
_entry.id   b46eacdcd10d1508a7bf1e6d07497061
#
_cell.length_a   1.000
_cell.length_b   1.000
_cell.length_c   1.000
_cell.angle_alpha   90.00
_cell.angle_beta   90.00
_cell.angle_gamma   90.00
#
_symmetry.space_group_name_H-M   'P 1'
#
loop_
_entity.id
_entity.type
_entity.pdbx_description
1 polymer ?
#
loop_
_entity_poly.entity_id
_entity_poly.type
_entity_poly.pdbx_seq_one_letter_code
_entity_poly.pdbx_strand_id
1 'polypeptide(L)'
;MRLHTLSLAALAAALAAPAMAQTAASVPMHVSGTLTDNDAQGEEHHRYDDIRLHLEAGQRYRLSVDSEDFDPVAHLYRPGNVYTDESQVAMNDDSRDTTNSLISYAPAESGDYTLRVIGFGADARGAYTADAAILPPLPPPITSPGRPTATSGTWLGWEGELGDGDPDIEGRHFDDYLIHVDAHQIRYISLEGIGFDAMVQILRPADRGSDSPDVVDSDDDSGVGFNSLMAFSPDEGGDYIVRVTSFGENAKGTYRLWITQ
;
A
#
# COMPACT_ATOMS: atom_id res chain seq x y z
N MET A 1 -25.41 11.91 -75.34
CA MET A 1 -25.99 12.52 -74.16
C MET A 1 -25.86 11.47 -73.00
N ARG A 2 -24.82 11.61 -72.19
CA ARG A 2 -24.57 10.68 -71.07
C ARG A 2 -24.92 11.39 -69.76
N LEU A 3 -25.91 10.90 -69.07
CA LEU A 3 -26.28 11.36 -67.71
C LEU A 3 -25.24 10.85 -66.71
N HIS A 4 -24.65 11.77 -65.96
CA HIS A 4 -23.82 11.45 -64.81
C HIS A 4 -24.72 11.51 -63.56
N THR A 5 -24.91 10.37 -62.91
CA THR A 5 -25.56 10.31 -61.60
C THR A 5 -24.52 10.67 -60.51
N LEU A 6 -24.75 11.76 -59.81
CA LEU A 6 -24.01 12.11 -58.59
C LEU A 6 -24.57 11.25 -57.43
N SER A 7 -23.73 10.39 -56.90
CA SER A 7 -24.01 9.75 -55.60
C SER A 7 -23.64 10.70 -54.44
N LEU A 8 -24.64 11.10 -53.68
CA LEU A 8 -24.47 11.79 -52.43
C LEU A 8 -24.09 10.74 -51.36
N ALA A 9 -22.83 10.75 -50.89
CA ALA A 9 -22.43 9.99 -49.73
C ALA A 9 -22.80 10.80 -48.47
N ALA A 10 -23.79 10.28 -47.71
CA ALA A 10 -24.13 10.84 -46.41
C ALA A 10 -23.06 10.46 -45.40
N LEU A 11 -22.32 11.46 -44.91
CA LEU A 11 -21.38 11.34 -43.83
C LEU A 11 -22.17 11.31 -42.51
N ALA A 12 -22.36 10.13 -41.94
CA ALA A 12 -22.93 9.99 -40.59
C ALA A 12 -21.88 10.43 -39.57
N ALA A 13 -22.04 11.64 -39.03
CA ALA A 13 -21.29 12.07 -37.87
C ALA A 13 -21.80 11.30 -36.64
N ALA A 14 -21.04 10.36 -36.14
CA ALA A 14 -21.28 9.75 -34.85
C ALA A 14 -21.05 10.84 -33.78
N LEU A 15 -22.12 11.32 -33.19
CA LEU A 15 -22.06 12.14 -31.98
C LEU A 15 -21.57 11.23 -30.85
N ALA A 16 -20.30 11.42 -30.44
CA ALA A 16 -19.81 10.85 -29.20
C ALA A 16 -20.68 11.41 -28.06
N ALA A 17 -21.37 10.54 -27.36
CA ALA A 17 -22.06 10.91 -26.14
C ALA A 17 -21.04 11.49 -25.16
N PRO A 18 -21.36 12.60 -24.44
CA PRO A 18 -20.45 13.11 -23.41
C PRO A 18 -20.27 12.01 -22.37
N ALA A 19 -19.03 11.68 -22.04
CA ALA A 19 -18.72 10.83 -20.90
C ALA A 19 -19.38 11.46 -19.67
N MET A 20 -20.40 10.81 -19.14
CA MET A 20 -21.01 11.23 -17.89
C MET A 20 -19.93 11.15 -16.82
N ALA A 21 -19.62 12.27 -16.18
CA ALA A 21 -18.69 12.27 -15.07
C ALA A 21 -19.24 11.31 -14.00
N GLN A 22 -18.55 10.21 -13.80
CA GLN A 22 -18.93 9.24 -12.78
C GLN A 22 -18.76 9.91 -11.41
N THR A 23 -19.84 9.97 -10.65
CA THR A 23 -19.78 10.51 -9.28
C THR A 23 -18.95 9.56 -8.44
N ALA A 24 -17.98 10.13 -7.69
CA ALA A 24 -17.16 9.32 -6.78
C ALA A 24 -18.05 8.64 -5.72
N ALA A 25 -17.79 7.35 -5.48
CA ALA A 25 -18.46 6.59 -4.45
C ALA A 25 -17.94 7.01 -3.06
N SER A 26 -18.82 6.97 -2.08
CA SER A 26 -18.41 7.13 -0.68
C SER A 26 -17.94 5.79 -0.11
N VAL A 27 -16.95 5.83 0.78
CA VAL A 27 -16.52 4.64 1.53
C VAL A 27 -17.34 4.54 2.84
N PRO A 28 -17.83 3.36 3.27
CA PRO A 28 -17.59 2.02 2.68
C PRO A 28 -18.31 1.80 1.34
N MET A 29 -17.68 1.02 0.48
CA MET A 29 -18.14 0.75 -0.88
C MET A 29 -18.04 -0.74 -1.19
N HIS A 30 -19.00 -1.24 -1.94
CA HIS A 30 -18.97 -2.57 -2.57
C HIS A 30 -19.48 -2.44 -4.01
N VAL A 31 -18.68 -2.84 -4.97
CA VAL A 31 -19.01 -2.77 -6.41
C VAL A 31 -18.70 -4.13 -7.04
N SER A 32 -19.65 -4.64 -7.82
CA SER A 32 -19.42 -5.78 -8.73
C SER A 32 -19.24 -5.26 -10.14
N GLY A 33 -18.22 -5.73 -10.83
CA GLY A 33 -17.89 -5.38 -12.20
C GLY A 33 -17.61 -6.63 -13.05
N THR A 34 -17.34 -6.41 -14.32
CA THR A 34 -16.97 -7.49 -15.25
C THR A 34 -16.05 -6.94 -16.32
N LEU A 35 -14.81 -7.40 -16.39
CA LEU A 35 -13.92 -7.08 -17.50
C LEU A 35 -14.34 -7.81 -18.78
N THR A 36 -14.54 -7.04 -19.85
CA THR A 36 -15.03 -7.52 -21.14
C THR A 36 -14.18 -6.99 -22.31
N ASP A 37 -14.44 -7.53 -23.51
CA ASP A 37 -13.78 -7.03 -24.73
C ASP A 37 -14.18 -5.59 -25.14
N ASN A 38 -15.26 -5.07 -24.55
CA ASN A 38 -15.77 -3.73 -24.84
C ASN A 38 -15.18 -2.65 -23.92
N ASP A 39 -14.47 -3.03 -22.86
CA ASP A 39 -13.90 -2.09 -21.92
C ASP A 39 -12.69 -1.37 -22.51
N ALA A 40 -12.36 -0.24 -21.91
CA ALA A 40 -11.22 0.56 -22.32
C ALA A 40 -9.92 -0.25 -22.27
N GLN A 41 -8.99 0.03 -23.17
CA GLN A 41 -7.66 -0.56 -23.19
C GLN A 41 -6.63 0.45 -22.71
N GLY A 42 -5.81 0.01 -21.76
CA GLY A 42 -4.62 0.70 -21.32
C GLY A 42 -3.36 0.23 -22.05
N GLU A 43 -2.24 0.33 -21.35
CA GLU A 43 -0.95 -0.15 -21.82
C GLU A 43 -0.96 -1.67 -22.02
N GLU A 44 -0.10 -2.17 -22.88
CA GLU A 44 0.04 -3.60 -23.21
C GLU A 44 -1.28 -4.33 -23.54
N HIS A 45 -2.29 -3.56 -23.98
CA HIS A 45 -3.63 -4.08 -24.34
C HIS A 45 -4.47 -4.62 -23.18
N HIS A 46 -4.10 -4.36 -21.92
CA HIS A 46 -4.93 -4.72 -20.77
C HIS A 46 -6.26 -3.98 -20.78
N ARG A 47 -7.34 -4.71 -20.52
CA ARG A 47 -8.66 -4.12 -20.28
C ARG A 47 -8.73 -3.61 -18.86
N TYR A 48 -9.47 -2.51 -18.65
CA TYR A 48 -9.61 -1.94 -17.32
C TYR A 48 -10.99 -1.33 -17.08
N ASP A 49 -11.35 -1.33 -15.80
CA ASP A 49 -12.45 -0.55 -15.24
C ASP A 49 -11.91 0.46 -14.24
N ASP A 50 -12.44 1.69 -14.29
CA ASP A 50 -12.11 2.76 -13.35
C ASP A 50 -13.25 3.00 -12.37
N ILE A 51 -12.97 2.84 -11.08
CA ILE A 51 -13.90 3.09 -9.98
C ILE A 51 -13.44 4.35 -9.26
N ARG A 52 -14.27 5.39 -9.27
CA ARG A 52 -13.99 6.62 -8.52
C ARG A 52 -14.47 6.51 -7.09
N LEU A 53 -13.62 6.87 -6.13
CA LEU A 53 -13.91 6.87 -4.71
C LEU A 53 -13.35 8.12 -4.04
N HIS A 54 -14.13 8.71 -3.12
CA HIS A 54 -13.68 9.84 -2.35
C HIS A 54 -12.94 9.38 -1.11
N LEU A 55 -11.67 9.80 -0.97
CA LEU A 55 -10.83 9.49 0.18
C LEU A 55 -10.48 10.78 0.93
N GLU A 56 -10.52 10.73 2.27
CA GLU A 56 -10.19 11.85 3.15
C GLU A 56 -8.73 11.75 3.64
N ALA A 57 -8.04 12.90 3.65
CA ALA A 57 -6.66 12.97 4.11
C ALA A 57 -6.47 12.41 5.52
N GLY A 58 -5.45 11.58 5.70
CA GLY A 58 -5.10 10.99 6.98
C GLY A 58 -6.01 9.86 7.46
N GLN A 59 -7.11 9.57 6.76
CA GLN A 59 -7.95 8.41 7.03
C GLN A 59 -7.34 7.18 6.35
N ARG A 60 -7.24 6.06 7.06
CA ARG A 60 -6.76 4.80 6.48
C ARG A 60 -7.91 4.05 5.81
N TYR A 61 -7.60 3.47 4.67
CA TYR A 61 -8.53 2.68 3.87
C TYR A 61 -7.92 1.33 3.52
N ARG A 62 -8.79 0.33 3.40
CA ARG A 62 -8.51 -0.96 2.77
C ARG A 62 -9.32 -1.02 1.49
N LEU A 63 -8.64 -1.28 0.37
CA LEU A 63 -9.24 -1.44 -0.95
C LEU A 63 -8.90 -2.85 -1.42
N SER A 64 -9.89 -3.68 -1.71
CA SER A 64 -9.66 -5.01 -2.28
C SER A 64 -10.30 -5.16 -3.64
N VAL A 65 -9.70 -6.00 -4.48
CA VAL A 65 -10.27 -6.46 -5.74
C VAL A 65 -10.14 -7.97 -5.78
N ASP A 66 -11.29 -8.64 -5.83
CA ASP A 66 -11.38 -10.09 -5.77
C ASP A 66 -12.01 -10.64 -7.06
N SER A 67 -11.44 -11.70 -7.63
CA SER A 67 -11.99 -12.40 -8.80
C SER A 67 -11.73 -13.90 -8.72
N GLU A 68 -12.71 -14.67 -9.16
CA GLU A 68 -12.56 -16.12 -9.38
C GLU A 68 -12.28 -16.45 -10.87
N ASP A 69 -12.42 -15.46 -11.76
CA ASP A 69 -12.33 -15.65 -13.21
C ASP A 69 -10.95 -15.28 -13.77
N PHE A 70 -10.24 -14.36 -13.10
CA PHE A 70 -8.92 -13.89 -13.52
C PHE A 70 -8.12 -13.43 -12.30
N ASP A 71 -6.83 -13.23 -12.49
CA ASP A 71 -5.89 -12.68 -11.54
C ASP A 71 -5.97 -11.13 -11.60
N PRO A 72 -6.62 -10.46 -10.60
CA PRO A 72 -6.83 -9.02 -10.63
C PRO A 72 -5.62 -8.23 -10.17
N VAL A 73 -5.37 -7.09 -10.79
CA VAL A 73 -4.38 -6.10 -10.35
C VAL A 73 -5.11 -4.79 -10.05
N ALA A 74 -4.87 -4.24 -8.89
CA ALA A 74 -5.42 -2.97 -8.44
C ALA A 74 -4.38 -1.86 -8.53
N HIS A 75 -4.70 -0.74 -9.20
CA HIS A 75 -3.90 0.48 -9.21
C HIS A 75 -4.70 1.61 -8.59
N LEU A 76 -4.12 2.33 -7.64
CA LEU A 76 -4.73 3.51 -7.06
C LEU A 76 -4.04 4.77 -7.58
N TYR A 77 -4.82 5.68 -8.17
CA TYR A 77 -4.33 6.94 -8.73
C TYR A 77 -4.84 8.14 -7.93
N ARG A 78 -4.00 9.18 -7.82
CA ARG A 78 -4.35 10.48 -7.22
C ARG A 78 -5.54 11.13 -7.93
N PRO A 79 -6.21 12.10 -7.26
CA PRO A 79 -7.23 12.91 -7.88
C PRO A 79 -6.73 13.56 -9.20
N GLY A 80 -7.50 13.39 -10.26
CA GLY A 80 -7.16 13.89 -11.60
C GLY A 80 -7.72 13.02 -12.70
N ASN A 81 -7.34 13.35 -13.94
CA ASN A 81 -7.73 12.57 -15.13
C ASN A 81 -6.49 12.05 -15.90
N VAL A 82 -5.33 12.03 -15.24
CA VAL A 82 -4.07 11.54 -15.80
C VAL A 82 -3.67 10.30 -15.00
N TYR A 83 -3.50 9.19 -15.70
CA TYR A 83 -3.19 7.89 -15.12
C TYR A 83 -1.81 7.46 -15.62
N THR A 84 -0.78 7.91 -14.93
CA THR A 84 0.64 7.63 -15.21
C THR A 84 1.30 7.13 -13.93
N ASP A 85 2.49 6.59 -14.02
CA ASP A 85 3.29 6.16 -12.86
C ASP A 85 3.45 7.28 -11.82
N GLU A 86 3.57 8.55 -12.26
CA GLU A 86 3.67 9.71 -11.36
C GLU A 86 2.37 9.97 -10.57
N SER A 87 1.22 9.60 -11.11
CA SER A 87 -0.09 9.75 -10.45
C SER A 87 -0.52 8.52 -9.70
N GLN A 88 0.14 7.38 -9.89
CA GLN A 88 -0.09 6.15 -9.13
C GLN A 88 0.47 6.29 -7.72
N VAL A 89 -0.33 5.99 -6.73
CA VAL A 89 0.05 6.11 -5.31
C VAL A 89 0.11 4.77 -4.59
N ALA A 90 -0.51 3.75 -5.16
CA ALA A 90 -0.40 2.37 -4.69
C ALA A 90 -0.77 1.41 -5.82
N MET A 91 -0.27 0.19 -5.74
CA MET A 91 -0.57 -0.92 -6.62
C MET A 91 -0.42 -2.22 -5.84
N ASN A 92 -1.25 -3.19 -6.16
CA ASN A 92 -1.08 -4.56 -5.68
C ASN A 92 -1.66 -5.53 -6.73
N ASP A 93 -0.99 -6.65 -6.94
CA ASP A 93 -1.44 -7.75 -7.81
C ASP A 93 -1.80 -8.98 -6.98
N ASP A 94 -1.04 -9.28 -5.94
CA ASP A 94 -1.23 -10.44 -5.08
C ASP A 94 -1.31 -10.00 -3.63
N SER A 95 -2.20 -10.58 -2.85
CA SER A 95 -2.32 -10.33 -1.42
C SER A 95 -2.43 -11.62 -0.64
N ARG A 96 -1.53 -11.78 0.32
CA ARG A 96 -1.44 -12.95 1.15
C ARG A 96 -1.23 -14.22 0.29
N ASP A 97 -1.98 -15.28 0.57
CA ASP A 97 -1.90 -16.56 -0.17
C ASP A 97 -2.87 -16.62 -1.35
N THR A 98 -3.31 -15.48 -1.87
CA THR A 98 -4.28 -15.39 -2.97
C THR A 98 -3.77 -14.49 -4.09
N THR A 99 -4.29 -14.70 -5.30
CA THR A 99 -4.06 -13.81 -6.45
C THR A 99 -4.97 -12.57 -6.42
N ASN A 100 -5.71 -12.32 -5.35
CA ASN A 100 -6.55 -11.14 -5.22
C ASN A 100 -5.76 -9.94 -4.72
N SER A 101 -6.11 -8.76 -5.20
CA SER A 101 -5.42 -7.52 -4.83
C SER A 101 -5.94 -6.93 -3.52
N LEU A 102 -5.04 -6.41 -2.69
CA LEU A 102 -5.35 -5.70 -1.46
C LEU A 102 -4.42 -4.50 -1.27
N ILE A 103 -4.98 -3.31 -1.19
CA ILE A 103 -4.26 -2.07 -0.92
C ILE A 103 -4.74 -1.49 0.42
N SER A 104 -3.83 -1.21 1.37
CA SER A 104 -4.10 -0.30 2.48
C SER A 104 -3.44 1.04 2.19
N TYR A 105 -4.19 2.11 2.28
CA TYR A 105 -3.72 3.44 1.89
C TYR A 105 -4.24 4.53 2.83
N ALA A 106 -3.38 5.48 3.16
CA ALA A 106 -3.73 6.68 3.89
C ALA A 106 -3.38 7.91 3.03
N PRO A 107 -4.37 8.55 2.37
CA PRO A 107 -4.08 9.66 1.49
C PRO A 107 -3.53 10.88 2.24
N ALA A 108 -2.54 11.55 1.66
CA ALA A 108 -2.02 12.82 2.17
C ALA A 108 -2.98 13.99 1.90
N GLU A 109 -3.83 13.87 0.89
CA GLU A 109 -4.78 14.89 0.46
C GLU A 109 -6.15 14.27 0.23
N SER A 110 -7.21 14.96 0.69
CA SER A 110 -8.60 14.55 0.39
C SER A 110 -8.91 14.77 -1.08
N GLY A 111 -9.67 13.86 -1.69
CA GLY A 111 -10.08 14.01 -3.08
C GLY A 111 -10.68 12.75 -3.70
N ASP A 112 -11.01 12.87 -4.98
CA ASP A 112 -11.58 11.77 -5.77
C ASP A 112 -10.45 10.98 -6.43
N TYR A 113 -10.10 9.88 -5.81
CA TYR A 113 -9.12 8.90 -6.30
C TYR A 113 -9.76 7.96 -7.32
N THR A 114 -8.94 7.30 -8.11
CA THR A 114 -9.40 6.27 -9.04
C THR A 114 -8.75 4.95 -8.70
N LEU A 115 -9.56 3.96 -8.33
CA LEU A 115 -9.17 2.56 -8.26
C LEU A 115 -9.39 1.96 -9.64
N ARG A 116 -8.30 1.61 -10.32
CA ARG A 116 -8.34 0.91 -11.61
C ARG A 116 -8.17 -0.57 -11.38
N VAL A 117 -9.11 -1.33 -11.91
CA VAL A 117 -9.09 -2.79 -11.95
C VAL A 117 -8.62 -3.24 -13.32
N ILE A 118 -7.55 -4.00 -13.37
CA ILE A 118 -7.05 -4.69 -14.57
C ILE A 118 -6.83 -6.17 -14.23
N GLY A 119 -6.51 -7.00 -15.21
CA GLY A 119 -6.00 -8.35 -14.95
C GLY A 119 -4.51 -8.41 -15.18
N PHE A 120 -3.82 -9.32 -14.52
CA PHE A 120 -2.39 -9.58 -14.70
C PHE A 120 -2.05 -9.94 -16.16
N GLY A 121 -2.94 -10.64 -16.86
CA GLY A 121 -2.81 -10.95 -18.28
C GLY A 121 -3.69 -10.06 -19.16
N ALA A 122 -3.22 -9.69 -20.37
CA ALA A 122 -3.97 -8.89 -21.34
C ALA A 122 -5.30 -9.53 -21.78
N ASP A 123 -5.40 -10.85 -21.65
CA ASP A 123 -6.59 -11.63 -21.98
C ASP A 123 -7.57 -11.79 -20.79
N ALA A 124 -7.27 -11.16 -19.65
CA ALA A 124 -8.11 -11.24 -18.44
C ALA A 124 -9.52 -10.73 -18.73
N ARG A 125 -10.51 -11.57 -18.43
CA ARG A 125 -11.96 -11.31 -18.60
C ARG A 125 -12.69 -12.04 -17.49
N GLY A 126 -13.81 -11.48 -17.07
CA GLY A 126 -14.66 -12.12 -16.09
C GLY A 126 -15.17 -11.16 -15.02
N ALA A 127 -15.90 -11.71 -14.08
CA ALA A 127 -16.48 -10.97 -12.97
C ALA A 127 -15.45 -10.67 -11.89
N TYR A 128 -15.62 -9.52 -11.24
CA TYR A 128 -14.84 -9.15 -10.05
C TYR A 128 -15.72 -8.41 -9.05
N THR A 129 -15.26 -8.34 -7.81
CA THR A 129 -15.77 -7.43 -6.79
C THR A 129 -14.67 -6.49 -6.33
N ALA A 130 -15.04 -5.23 -6.08
CA ALA A 130 -14.14 -4.24 -5.49
C ALA A 130 -14.80 -3.67 -4.24
N ASP A 131 -14.07 -3.74 -3.14
CA ASP A 131 -14.50 -3.26 -1.84
C ASP A 131 -13.59 -2.14 -1.35
N ALA A 132 -14.19 -1.15 -0.67
CA ALA A 132 -13.45 -0.14 0.07
C ALA A 132 -14.00 -0.03 1.49
N ALA A 133 -13.12 -0.13 2.47
CA ALA A 133 -13.46 -0.03 3.89
C ALA A 133 -12.58 0.99 4.60
N ILE A 134 -13.14 1.66 5.60
CA ILE A 134 -12.37 2.53 6.50
C ILE A 134 -11.69 1.65 7.54
N LEU A 135 -10.39 1.81 7.69
CA LEU A 135 -9.62 1.18 8.75
C LEU A 135 -9.53 2.07 9.99
N PRO A 136 -9.42 1.50 11.19
CA PRO A 136 -9.09 2.28 12.37
C PRO A 136 -7.81 3.09 12.17
N PRO A 137 -7.67 4.26 12.80
CA PRO A 137 -6.41 4.98 12.78
C PRO A 137 -5.33 4.13 13.44
N LEU A 138 -4.09 4.25 12.94
CA LEU A 138 -2.96 3.63 13.63
C LEU A 138 -2.80 4.26 15.02
N PRO A 139 -2.43 3.46 16.03
CA PRO A 139 -2.02 4.02 17.30
C PRO A 139 -0.82 4.97 17.07
N PRO A 140 -0.67 6.03 17.88
CA PRO A 140 0.50 6.88 17.78
C PRO A 140 1.77 6.03 17.95
N PRO A 141 2.89 6.38 17.27
CA PRO A 141 4.14 5.67 17.48
C PRO A 141 4.61 5.85 18.92
N ILE A 142 5.34 4.88 19.42
CA ILE A 142 5.94 4.91 20.75
C ILE A 142 7.06 5.98 20.76
N THR A 143 6.75 7.19 21.22
CA THR A 143 7.68 8.33 21.25
C THR A 143 8.55 8.35 22.49
N SER A 144 8.09 7.74 23.55
CA SER A 144 8.80 7.60 24.82
C SER A 144 8.48 6.21 25.33
N PRO A 145 9.21 5.18 24.89
CA PRO A 145 8.92 3.80 25.29
C PRO A 145 9.09 3.55 26.80
N GLY A 146 9.08 4.61 27.56
CA GLY A 146 9.27 4.58 28.98
C GLY A 146 10.76 4.42 29.35
N ARG A 147 10.99 4.08 30.61
CA ARG A 147 12.34 3.73 31.05
C ARG A 147 12.75 2.44 30.34
N PRO A 148 13.96 2.39 29.72
CA PRO A 148 14.43 1.16 29.11
C PRO A 148 14.41 0.03 30.12
N THR A 149 13.95 -1.15 29.70
CA THR A 149 13.90 -2.35 30.54
C THR A 149 15.30 -2.87 30.87
N ALA A 150 16.26 -2.55 29.99
CA ALA A 150 17.66 -2.90 30.17
C ALA A 150 18.59 -1.81 29.59
N THR A 151 19.82 -1.77 30.07
CA THR A 151 20.90 -0.96 29.52
C THR A 151 22.20 -1.75 29.48
N SER A 152 22.95 -1.62 28.40
CA SER A 152 24.27 -2.22 28.25
C SER A 152 25.21 -1.24 27.55
N GLY A 153 26.03 -0.53 28.32
CA GLY A 153 26.86 0.56 27.76
C GLY A 153 25.99 1.69 27.20
N THR A 154 26.09 1.95 25.89
CA THR A 154 25.30 2.95 25.16
C THR A 154 23.98 2.39 24.61
N TRP A 155 23.72 1.09 24.77
CA TRP A 155 22.49 0.46 24.30
C TRP A 155 21.34 0.64 25.29
N LEU A 156 20.20 1.02 24.76
CA LEU A 156 18.93 1.06 25.49
C LEU A 156 18.04 -0.06 24.95
N GLY A 157 17.46 -0.87 25.81
CA GLY A 157 16.64 -2.01 25.45
C GLY A 157 15.21 -1.88 25.93
N TRP A 158 14.28 -2.29 25.11
CA TRP A 158 12.83 -2.39 25.40
C TRP A 158 12.32 -3.78 25.05
N GLU A 159 11.35 -4.24 25.81
CA GLU A 159 10.63 -5.47 25.56
C GLU A 159 9.20 -5.14 25.10
N GLY A 160 8.71 -5.90 24.12
CA GLY A 160 7.35 -5.79 23.58
C GLY A 160 6.83 -7.16 23.14
N GLU A 161 5.63 -7.17 22.63
CA GLU A 161 4.95 -8.35 22.11
C GLU A 161 4.21 -7.98 20.83
N LEU A 162 4.31 -8.82 19.79
CA LEU A 162 3.49 -8.73 18.58
C LEU A 162 2.34 -9.74 18.68
N GLY A 163 1.13 -9.31 18.37
CA GLY A 163 -0.05 -10.16 18.41
C GLY A 163 -1.32 -9.53 17.84
N ASP A 164 -2.46 -10.19 17.98
CA ASP A 164 -3.74 -9.78 17.39
C ASP A 164 -4.27 -8.40 17.84
N GLY A 165 -3.69 -7.82 18.89
CA GLY A 165 -4.04 -6.48 19.38
C GLY A 165 -3.30 -5.36 18.66
N ASP A 166 -2.24 -5.68 17.93
CA ASP A 166 -1.41 -4.72 17.24
C ASP A 166 -1.93 -4.43 15.83
N PRO A 167 -1.63 -3.26 15.27
CA PRO A 167 -1.92 -3.00 13.88
C PRO A 167 -1.18 -4.00 12.99
N ASP A 168 -1.78 -4.33 11.85
CA ASP A 168 -1.17 -5.18 10.84
C ASP A 168 -1.15 -4.53 9.47
N ILE A 169 -0.18 -4.92 8.67
CA ILE A 169 -0.11 -4.69 7.22
C ILE A 169 0.10 -6.06 6.58
N GLU A 170 -0.83 -6.46 5.72
CA GLU A 170 -0.80 -7.77 5.05
C GLU A 170 -0.59 -8.96 5.99
N GLY A 171 -1.21 -8.90 7.18
CA GLY A 171 -1.09 -9.94 8.20
C GLY A 171 0.21 -9.90 9.01
N ARG A 172 1.10 -8.95 8.79
CA ARG A 172 2.29 -8.73 9.62
C ARG A 172 1.98 -7.71 10.68
N HIS A 173 1.92 -8.16 11.92
CA HIS A 173 1.76 -7.27 13.08
C HIS A 173 2.99 -6.39 13.26
N PHE A 174 2.80 -5.18 13.78
CA PHE A 174 3.93 -4.29 14.01
C PHE A 174 3.75 -3.35 15.20
N ASP A 175 4.91 -2.96 15.76
CA ASP A 175 5.07 -1.85 16.69
C ASP A 175 6.01 -0.79 16.09
N ASP A 176 5.64 0.48 16.21
CA ASP A 176 6.40 1.60 15.67
C ASP A 176 7.01 2.45 16.77
N TYR A 177 8.33 2.63 16.73
CA TYR A 177 9.08 3.49 17.63
C TYR A 177 9.55 4.73 16.89
N LEU A 178 9.25 5.94 17.40
CA LEU A 178 9.75 7.18 16.84
C LEU A 178 11.11 7.51 17.46
N ILE A 179 12.12 7.70 16.61
CA ILE A 179 13.46 8.12 16.99
C ILE A 179 13.88 9.36 16.19
N HIS A 180 14.73 10.19 16.78
CA HIS A 180 15.41 11.26 16.07
C HIS A 180 16.85 10.87 15.78
N VAL A 181 17.30 11.04 14.53
CA VAL A 181 18.67 10.75 14.10
C VAL A 181 19.20 11.94 13.30
N ASP A 182 20.34 12.52 13.73
CA ASP A 182 21.00 13.58 12.96
C ASP A 182 21.61 13.03 11.67
N ALA A 183 21.76 13.88 10.66
CA ALA A 183 22.42 13.49 9.42
C ALA A 183 23.80 12.88 9.68
N HIS A 184 24.07 11.74 9.05
CA HIS A 184 25.31 10.96 9.16
C HIS A 184 25.64 10.43 10.57
N GLN A 185 24.72 10.56 11.53
CA GLN A 185 24.84 9.92 12.83
C GLN A 185 24.50 8.43 12.69
N ILE A 186 25.35 7.57 13.23
CA ILE A 186 25.11 6.12 13.21
C ILE A 186 24.30 5.73 14.45
N ARG A 187 23.20 5.02 14.23
CA ARG A 187 22.45 4.28 15.25
C ARG A 187 22.57 2.79 14.97
N TYR A 188 23.01 2.03 15.94
CA TYR A 188 22.91 0.57 15.85
C TYR A 188 21.57 0.16 16.45
N ILE A 189 20.86 -0.69 15.73
CA ILE A 189 19.54 -1.20 16.08
C ILE A 189 19.63 -2.72 16.03
N SER A 190 19.23 -3.38 17.12
CA SER A 190 19.17 -4.84 17.21
C SER A 190 17.79 -5.25 17.68
N LEU A 191 17.20 -6.21 16.99
CA LEU A 191 15.89 -6.77 17.30
C LEU A 191 16.02 -8.28 17.47
N GLU A 192 15.64 -8.79 18.64
CA GLU A 192 15.58 -10.21 18.96
C GLU A 192 14.11 -10.64 19.05
N GLY A 193 13.66 -11.54 18.17
CA GLY A 193 12.35 -12.18 18.21
C GLY A 193 12.37 -13.46 19.03
N ILE A 194 11.34 -13.66 19.86
CA ILE A 194 11.15 -14.87 20.64
C ILE A 194 9.84 -15.52 20.19
N GLY A 195 9.97 -16.57 19.39
CA GLY A 195 8.84 -17.28 18.81
C GLY A 195 8.48 -16.88 17.38
N PHE A 196 9.18 -15.90 16.81
CA PHE A 196 9.01 -15.49 15.42
C PHE A 196 10.33 -14.99 14.81
N ASP A 197 10.38 -14.95 13.49
CA ASP A 197 11.45 -14.40 12.67
C ASP A 197 11.30 -12.88 12.66
N ALA A 198 12.24 -12.18 13.32
CA ALA A 198 12.13 -10.77 13.61
C ALA A 198 12.70 -9.90 12.48
N MET A 199 11.94 -8.92 12.04
CA MET A 199 12.34 -7.97 11.01
C MET A 199 12.24 -6.54 11.54
N VAL A 200 13.28 -5.74 11.31
CA VAL A 200 13.25 -4.29 11.56
C VAL A 200 13.18 -3.53 10.25
N GLN A 201 12.35 -2.50 10.20
CA GLN A 201 12.26 -1.58 9.07
C GLN A 201 12.42 -0.15 9.56
N ILE A 202 13.11 0.67 8.78
CA ILE A 202 13.18 2.12 9.00
C ILE A 202 12.31 2.82 7.98
N LEU A 203 11.36 3.62 8.47
CA LEU A 203 10.41 4.34 7.63
C LEU A 203 10.46 5.84 7.92
N ARG A 204 10.00 6.64 6.97
CA ARG A 204 9.59 8.03 7.27
C ARG A 204 8.25 8.01 8.00
N PRO A 205 8.00 8.95 8.93
CA PRO A 205 6.71 8.99 9.65
C PRO A 205 5.48 9.10 8.75
N ALA A 206 5.62 9.70 7.56
CA ALA A 206 4.55 9.82 6.58
C ALA A 206 4.11 8.49 5.98
N ASP A 207 5.02 7.50 5.93
CA ASP A 207 4.79 6.22 5.24
C ASP A 207 4.22 5.13 6.15
N ARG A 208 4.03 5.43 7.45
CA ARG A 208 3.57 4.47 8.48
C ARG A 208 2.30 3.68 8.11
N GLY A 209 1.40 4.29 7.39
CA GLY A 209 0.08 3.74 7.08
C GLY A 209 -0.03 3.09 5.72
N SER A 210 1.03 3.09 4.92
CA SER A 210 1.09 2.48 3.60
C SER A 210 1.42 0.99 3.69
N ASP A 211 0.81 0.15 2.83
CA ASP A 211 1.18 -1.27 2.65
C ASP A 211 2.47 -1.41 1.89
N SER A 212 2.75 -0.45 1.01
CA SER A 212 4.00 -0.34 0.28
C SER A 212 4.72 0.93 0.73
N PRO A 213 5.20 0.98 1.98
CA PRO A 213 5.93 2.13 2.47
C PRO A 213 7.26 2.26 1.73
N ASP A 214 7.71 3.50 1.55
CA ASP A 214 9.10 3.74 1.16
C ASP A 214 10.00 3.38 2.36
N VAL A 215 10.52 2.14 2.33
CA VAL A 215 11.40 1.62 3.38
C VAL A 215 12.79 2.19 3.16
N VAL A 216 13.23 3.03 4.11
CA VAL A 216 14.55 3.67 4.05
C VAL A 216 15.67 2.65 4.24
N ASP A 217 15.47 1.69 5.16
CA ASP A 217 16.40 0.59 5.45
C ASP A 217 15.65 -0.56 6.13
N SER A 218 16.15 -1.79 6.00
CA SER A 218 15.54 -2.96 6.64
C SER A 218 16.56 -4.06 6.89
N ASP A 219 16.30 -4.88 7.89
CA ASP A 219 17.09 -6.06 8.22
C ASP A 219 16.23 -7.12 8.91
N ASP A 220 16.48 -8.40 8.58
CA ASP A 220 15.81 -9.55 9.19
C ASP A 220 16.81 -10.56 9.81
N ASP A 221 17.95 -10.83 9.17
CA ASP A 221 18.83 -11.95 9.50
C ASP A 221 20.30 -11.57 9.79
N SER A 222 20.66 -10.26 9.85
CA SER A 222 22.06 -9.87 10.07
C SER A 222 22.54 -10.05 11.52
N GLY A 223 21.63 -10.39 12.43
CA GLY A 223 21.92 -10.71 13.83
C GLY A 223 22.30 -12.19 14.04
N VAL A 224 22.09 -12.68 15.25
CA VAL A 224 22.31 -14.09 15.60
C VAL A 224 21.03 -14.88 15.41
N GLY A 225 21.05 -15.91 14.55
CA GLY A 225 19.87 -16.70 14.21
C GLY A 225 18.96 -15.91 13.25
N PHE A 226 17.71 -15.77 13.56
CA PHE A 226 16.68 -15.01 12.83
C PHE A 226 16.42 -13.64 13.50
N ASN A 227 17.48 -12.99 13.95
CA ASN A 227 17.41 -11.70 14.61
C ASN A 227 18.00 -10.61 13.73
N SER A 228 17.46 -9.39 13.83
CA SER A 228 17.94 -8.25 13.06
C SER A 228 19.08 -7.52 13.78
N LEU A 229 20.03 -7.02 13.00
CA LEU A 229 21.09 -6.13 13.46
C LEU A 229 21.52 -5.17 12.35
N MET A 230 21.18 -3.89 12.46
CA MET A 230 21.54 -2.90 11.46
C MET A 230 22.35 -1.73 12.03
N ALA A 231 23.10 -1.07 11.15
CA ALA A 231 23.77 0.20 11.40
C ALA A 231 23.11 1.27 10.51
N PHE A 232 22.13 1.98 11.04
CA PHE A 232 21.41 3.02 10.33
C PHE A 232 22.12 4.36 10.40
N SER A 233 22.37 5.02 9.27
CA SER A 233 23.01 6.33 9.16
C SER A 233 22.36 7.12 8.02
N PRO A 234 21.37 7.98 8.30
CA PRO A 234 20.68 8.70 7.27
C PRO A 234 21.51 9.86 6.68
N ASP A 235 21.34 10.13 5.39
CA ASP A 235 21.91 11.31 4.74
C ASP A 235 21.23 12.61 5.20
N GLU A 236 19.95 12.54 5.57
CA GLU A 236 19.16 13.66 6.08
C GLU A 236 18.76 13.41 7.53
N GLY A 237 19.07 14.37 8.41
CA GLY A 237 18.64 14.35 9.80
C GLY A 237 17.13 14.55 9.91
N GLY A 238 16.51 13.86 10.88
CA GLY A 238 15.08 13.98 11.11
C GLY A 238 14.51 12.88 11.97
N ASP A 239 13.19 12.82 11.99
CA ASP A 239 12.44 11.80 12.69
C ASP A 239 12.26 10.58 11.77
N TYR A 240 12.46 9.40 12.35
CA TYR A 240 12.33 8.11 11.71
C TYR A 240 11.49 7.17 12.56
N ILE A 241 10.81 6.25 11.92
CA ILE A 241 10.11 5.14 12.57
C ILE A 241 11.03 3.91 12.51
N VAL A 242 11.31 3.33 13.66
CA VAL A 242 11.82 1.97 13.78
C VAL A 242 10.61 1.07 13.95
N ARG A 243 10.26 0.35 12.90
CA ARG A 243 9.17 -0.63 12.92
C ARG A 243 9.73 -1.98 13.31
N VAL A 244 9.18 -2.52 14.38
CA VAL A 244 9.35 -3.93 14.77
C VAL A 244 8.24 -4.72 14.10
N THR A 245 8.58 -5.72 13.31
CA THR A 245 7.63 -6.60 12.62
C THR A 245 8.21 -8.00 12.47
N SER A 246 7.59 -8.84 11.69
CA SER A 246 8.04 -10.19 11.37
C SER A 246 8.29 -10.36 9.88
N PHE A 247 9.22 -11.25 9.52
CA PHE A 247 9.40 -11.68 8.13
C PHE A 247 8.15 -12.43 7.64
N GLY A 248 7.61 -13.34 8.47
CA GLY A 248 6.41 -14.13 8.17
C GLY A 248 5.11 -13.43 8.58
N GLU A 249 4.04 -13.75 7.86
CA GLU A 249 2.68 -13.31 8.20
C GLU A 249 2.14 -14.03 9.43
N ASN A 250 1.18 -13.38 10.14
CA ASN A 250 0.50 -13.89 11.33
C ASN A 250 1.44 -14.35 12.46
N ALA A 251 2.70 -13.95 12.41
CA ALA A 251 3.67 -14.25 13.43
C ALA A 251 3.38 -13.47 14.71
N LYS A 252 3.56 -14.12 15.85
CA LYS A 252 3.30 -13.57 17.19
C LYS A 252 4.38 -14.01 18.14
N GLY A 253 4.66 -13.17 19.12
CA GLY A 253 5.63 -13.48 20.15
C GLY A 253 6.19 -12.23 20.80
N THR A 254 7.05 -12.42 21.76
CA THR A 254 7.72 -11.33 22.45
C THR A 254 9.00 -10.94 21.70
N TYR A 255 9.43 -9.70 21.87
CA TYR A 255 10.68 -9.23 21.29
C TYR A 255 11.48 -8.34 22.26
N ARG A 256 12.75 -8.18 21.94
CA ARG A 256 13.64 -7.19 22.57
C ARG A 256 14.23 -6.30 21.50
N LEU A 257 13.94 -5.00 21.60
CA LEU A 257 14.51 -3.97 20.75
C LEU A 257 15.63 -3.25 21.50
N TRP A 258 16.80 -3.13 20.90
CA TRP A 258 17.94 -2.41 21.41
C TRP A 258 18.36 -1.32 20.43
N ILE A 259 18.54 -0.10 20.92
CA ILE A 259 18.99 1.04 20.10
C ILE A 259 20.14 1.75 20.84
N THR A 260 21.21 2.12 20.11
CA THR A 260 22.27 2.96 20.70
C THR A 260 21.81 4.41 20.82
N GLN A 261 22.31 5.06 21.87
CA GLN A 261 22.12 6.52 22.06
C GLN A 261 22.97 7.32 21.10
#